data_566b75160f1377fa309448e3c906f0c0
#
_entry.id   566b75160f1377fa309448e3c906f0c0
#
_cell.length_a   1.000
_cell.length_b   1.000
_cell.length_c   1.000
_cell.angle_alpha   90.00
_cell.angle_beta   90.00
_cell.angle_gamma   90.00
#
_symmetry.space_group_name_H-M   'P 1'
#
loop_
_entity.id
_entity.type
_entity.pdbx_description
1 polymer ?
#
loop_
_entity_poly.entity_id
_entity_poly.type
_entity_poly.pdbx_seq_one_letter_code
_entity_poly.pdbx_strand_id
1 'polypeptide(L)'
;MKLNKEKIQNFVNIKTDWDVLIVGGNTVPPYQKITDDCIRVFHSQTTTGYIVKKHYYSTLINNFKESARNLMANPTNKFHYALDKYWLRLQKENNFVMLIPPTVIQYESYSDIEEKEVNYQGLMLDMEKKWYVDQQKRMKMN
;
A
#
# COMPACT_ATOMS: atom_id res chain seq x y z
N MET A 1 3.64 15.96 13.53
CA MET A 1 2.49 15.10 13.93
C MET A 1 1.12 15.79 13.84
N LYS A 2 0.97 17.06 14.28
CA LYS A 2 -0.31 17.81 14.25
C LYS A 2 -0.86 18.03 12.84
N LEU A 3 -0.01 18.44 11.91
CA LEU A 3 -0.38 18.69 10.49
C LEU A 3 -0.91 17.44 9.78
N ASN A 4 -0.33 16.29 10.06
CA ASN A 4 -0.74 15.02 9.43
C ASN A 4 -2.11 14.54 9.91
N LYS A 5 -2.42 14.75 11.20
CA LYS A 5 -3.74 14.41 11.75
C LYS A 5 -4.84 15.26 11.13
N GLU A 6 -4.59 16.56 10.98
CA GLU A 6 -5.53 17.49 10.36
C GLU A 6 -5.77 17.16 8.89
N LYS A 7 -4.73 16.86 8.13
CA LYS A 7 -4.82 16.45 6.73
C LYS A 7 -5.66 15.17 6.56
N ILE A 8 -5.44 14.16 7.40
CA ILE A 8 -6.23 12.93 7.41
C ILE A 8 -7.70 13.23 7.74
N GLN A 9 -7.94 14.02 8.78
CA GLN A 9 -9.29 14.35 9.23
C GLN A 9 -10.05 15.12 8.15
N ASN A 10 -9.42 16.09 7.50
CA ASN A 10 -10.01 16.86 6.41
C ASN A 10 -10.35 15.93 5.22
N PHE A 11 -9.47 15.05 4.84
CA PHE A 11 -9.74 14.09 3.77
C PHE A 11 -10.93 13.18 4.08
N VAL A 12 -10.95 12.58 5.27
CA VAL A 12 -12.03 11.68 5.71
C VAL A 12 -13.39 12.37 5.74
N ASN A 13 -13.42 13.67 6.10
CA ASN A 13 -14.65 14.45 6.17
C ASN A 13 -15.18 14.84 4.78
N ILE A 14 -14.28 15.07 3.81
CA ILE A 14 -14.66 15.62 2.49
C ILE A 14 -14.91 14.49 1.47
N LYS A 15 -14.13 13.42 1.52
CA LYS A 15 -14.17 12.34 0.53
C LYS A 15 -14.91 11.12 1.07
N THR A 16 -15.96 10.71 0.37
CA THR A 16 -16.82 9.59 0.76
C THR A 16 -16.57 8.33 -0.04
N ASP A 17 -16.08 8.44 -1.27
CA ASP A 17 -15.91 7.33 -2.19
C ASP A 17 -14.50 6.72 -2.09
N TRP A 18 -14.27 5.94 -1.04
CA TRP A 18 -13.08 5.12 -0.85
C TRP A 18 -13.37 3.95 0.12
N ASP A 19 -12.63 2.87 0.00
CA ASP A 19 -12.73 1.68 0.85
C ASP A 19 -11.59 1.64 1.89
N VAL A 20 -10.37 1.92 1.42
CA VAL A 20 -9.16 1.98 2.23
C VAL A 20 -8.37 3.25 1.92
N LEU A 21 -8.03 4.00 2.96
CA LEU A 21 -7.14 5.16 2.90
C LEU A 21 -5.76 4.78 3.41
N ILE A 22 -4.77 4.73 2.53
CA ILE A 22 -3.37 4.49 2.87
C ILE A 22 -2.73 5.82 3.29
N VAL A 23 -2.12 5.85 4.46
CA VAL A 23 -1.39 6.99 5.00
C VAL A 23 0.12 6.80 4.92
N GLY A 24 0.57 5.57 4.70
CA GLY A 24 1.96 5.21 4.44
C GLY A 24 2.06 3.85 3.76
N GLY A 25 2.77 3.78 2.64
CA GLY A 25 2.95 2.57 1.86
C GLY A 25 4.00 2.73 0.77
N ASN A 26 4.51 1.62 0.27
CA ASN A 26 5.42 1.57 -0.88
C ASN A 26 4.59 1.41 -2.17
N THR A 27 4.27 2.54 -2.80
CA THR A 27 3.41 2.59 -4.00
C THR A 27 4.25 2.69 -5.26
N VAL A 28 3.87 1.93 -6.29
CA VAL A 28 4.47 2.00 -7.63
C VAL A 28 3.43 2.45 -8.66
N PRO A 29 3.86 3.18 -9.72
CA PRO A 29 2.98 3.54 -10.84
C PRO A 29 2.48 2.28 -11.60
N PRO A 30 1.33 2.36 -12.33
CA PRO A 30 0.52 3.55 -12.47
C PRO A 30 -0.37 3.82 -11.25
N TYR A 31 -0.69 5.08 -11.03
CA TYR A 31 -1.71 5.53 -10.09
C TYR A 31 -2.52 6.66 -10.73
N GLN A 32 -3.72 6.91 -10.23
CA GLN A 32 -4.62 7.94 -10.76
C GLN A 32 -4.72 9.10 -9.79
N LYS A 33 -4.44 10.33 -10.26
CA LYS A 33 -4.62 11.54 -9.45
C LYS A 33 -6.11 11.76 -9.18
N ILE A 34 -6.48 11.97 -7.92
CA ILE A 34 -7.84 12.35 -7.49
C ILE A 34 -7.85 13.83 -7.12
N THR A 35 -6.90 14.26 -6.29
CA THR A 35 -6.66 15.66 -5.90
C THR A 35 -5.16 15.91 -5.85
N ASP A 36 -4.75 17.15 -5.54
CA ASP A 36 -3.32 17.44 -5.36
C ASP A 36 -2.68 16.66 -4.21
N ASP A 37 -3.48 16.29 -3.22
CA ASP A 37 -3.04 15.57 -2.01
C ASP A 37 -3.46 14.12 -1.95
N CYS A 38 -4.08 13.57 -3.01
CA CYS A 38 -4.62 12.20 -2.99
C CYS A 38 -4.57 11.55 -4.36
N ILE A 39 -4.15 10.29 -4.37
CA ILE A 39 -4.14 9.42 -5.53
C ILE A 39 -4.93 8.14 -5.28
N ARG A 40 -5.52 7.54 -6.31
CA ARG A 40 -5.95 6.16 -6.31
C ARG A 40 -4.76 5.27 -6.65
N VAL A 41 -4.55 4.23 -5.84
CA VAL A 41 -3.45 3.29 -6.02
C VAL A 41 -3.96 1.93 -6.51
N PHE A 42 -3.14 1.24 -7.30
CA PHE A 42 -3.39 -0.09 -7.83
C PHE A 42 -2.31 -1.08 -7.40
N HIS A 43 -1.20 -0.57 -6.86
CA HIS A 43 -0.09 -1.38 -6.37
C HIS A 43 0.66 -0.62 -5.26
N SER A 44 0.19 -0.78 -4.04
CA SER A 44 0.84 -0.27 -2.83
C SER A 44 1.09 -1.41 -1.85
N GLN A 45 2.35 -1.65 -1.57
CA GLN A 45 2.84 -2.64 -0.60
C GLN A 45 3.13 -1.97 0.74
N THR A 46 3.61 -2.76 1.70
CA THR A 46 3.89 -2.34 3.07
C THR A 46 2.63 -1.80 3.76
N THR A 47 2.04 -2.58 4.60
CA THR A 47 0.84 -2.20 5.38
C THR A 47 1.19 -1.29 6.56
N THR A 48 2.02 -0.26 6.31
CA THR A 48 2.61 0.61 7.34
C THR A 48 1.57 1.43 8.09
N GLY A 49 0.59 1.97 7.34
CA GLY A 49 -0.51 2.70 7.96
C GLY A 49 -1.67 2.88 7.00
N TYR A 50 -2.87 2.52 7.46
CA TYR A 50 -4.09 2.64 6.66
C TYR A 50 -5.34 2.76 7.55
N ILE A 51 -6.39 3.32 6.98
CA ILE A 51 -7.71 3.46 7.58
C ILE A 51 -8.71 2.74 6.68
N VAL A 52 -9.60 1.95 7.27
CA VAL A 52 -10.59 1.15 6.55
C VAL A 52 -12.00 1.62 6.88
N LYS A 53 -12.86 1.77 5.89
CA LYS A 53 -14.27 2.02 6.13
C LYS A 53 -15.00 0.76 6.61
N LYS A 54 -15.99 0.97 7.46
CA LYS A 54 -16.76 -0.12 8.10
C LYS A 54 -17.33 -1.14 7.11
N HIS A 55 -17.87 -0.69 5.97
CA HIS A 55 -18.44 -1.59 4.96
C HIS A 55 -17.39 -2.52 4.34
N TYR A 56 -16.10 -2.16 4.40
CA TYR A 56 -15.02 -2.92 3.79
C TYR A 56 -14.32 -3.89 4.76
N TYR A 57 -14.66 -3.88 6.05
CA TYR A 57 -14.01 -4.73 7.05
C TYR A 57 -14.04 -6.22 6.71
N SER A 58 -15.22 -6.74 6.34
CA SER A 58 -15.35 -8.17 6.02
C SER A 58 -14.48 -8.59 4.84
N THR A 59 -14.42 -7.77 3.79
CA THR A 59 -13.59 -8.02 2.60
C THR A 59 -12.11 -8.09 2.99
N LEU A 60 -11.63 -7.10 3.74
CA LEU A 60 -10.22 -7.04 4.14
C LEU A 60 -9.85 -8.17 5.11
N ILE A 61 -10.71 -8.47 6.09
CA ILE A 61 -10.50 -9.56 7.05
C ILE A 61 -10.41 -10.91 6.32
N ASN A 62 -11.30 -11.17 5.37
CA ASN A 62 -11.28 -12.43 4.61
C ASN A 62 -10.01 -12.54 3.77
N ASN A 63 -9.58 -11.45 3.12
CA ASN A 63 -8.32 -11.41 2.39
C ASN A 63 -7.12 -11.73 3.29
N PHE A 64 -7.05 -11.16 4.49
CA PHE A 64 -5.95 -11.41 5.43
C PHE A 64 -5.97 -12.85 5.99
N LYS A 65 -7.14 -13.38 6.30
CA LYS A 65 -7.28 -14.80 6.72
C LYS A 65 -6.84 -15.77 5.62
N GLU A 66 -7.17 -15.48 4.38
CA GLU A 66 -6.76 -16.28 3.22
C GLU A 66 -5.25 -16.17 2.97
N SER A 67 -4.69 -14.96 3.03
CA SER A 67 -3.25 -14.72 2.99
C SER A 67 -2.51 -15.57 4.04
N ALA A 68 -2.93 -15.49 5.29
CA ALA A 68 -2.32 -16.24 6.39
C ALA A 68 -2.39 -17.77 6.17
N ARG A 69 -3.55 -18.30 5.80
CA ARG A 69 -3.73 -19.72 5.50
C ARG A 69 -2.81 -20.18 4.37
N ASN A 70 -2.76 -19.43 3.29
CA ASN A 70 -1.94 -19.77 2.14
C ASN A 70 -0.43 -19.69 2.46
N LEU A 71 -0.02 -18.70 3.24
CA LEU A 71 1.37 -18.56 3.67
C LEU A 71 1.77 -19.71 4.62
N MET A 72 0.90 -20.12 5.54
CA MET A 72 1.14 -21.26 6.41
C MET A 72 1.27 -22.57 5.63
N ALA A 73 0.45 -22.75 4.58
CA ALA A 73 0.53 -23.93 3.71
C ALA A 73 1.76 -23.90 2.77
N ASN A 74 2.26 -22.71 2.44
CA ASN A 74 3.36 -22.51 1.50
C ASN A 74 4.37 -21.46 2.03
N PRO A 75 5.13 -21.75 3.09
CA PRO A 75 5.97 -20.76 3.77
C PRO A 75 7.06 -20.12 2.88
N THR A 76 7.53 -20.84 1.88
CA THR A 76 8.56 -20.37 0.94
C THR A 76 8.03 -19.35 -0.06
N ASN A 77 6.71 -19.26 -0.24
CA ASN A 77 6.08 -18.37 -1.22
C ASN A 77 5.60 -17.04 -0.60
N LYS A 78 6.44 -16.43 0.26
CA LYS A 78 6.16 -15.14 0.90
C LYS A 78 5.94 -13.99 -0.10
N PHE A 79 6.59 -14.03 -1.24
CA PHE A 79 6.44 -13.02 -2.30
C PHE A 79 5.04 -12.96 -2.90
N HIS A 80 4.24 -14.00 -2.71
CA HIS A 80 2.87 -14.07 -3.19
C HIS A 80 1.85 -13.97 -2.05
N TYR A 81 2.11 -14.65 -0.94
CA TYR A 81 1.14 -14.81 0.14
C TYR A 81 1.37 -13.91 1.36
N ALA A 82 2.50 -13.17 1.44
CA ALA A 82 2.65 -12.17 2.49
C ALA A 82 1.49 -11.15 2.43
N LEU A 83 1.03 -10.71 3.57
CA LEU A 83 -0.19 -9.89 3.73
C LEU A 83 -0.20 -8.67 2.81
N ASP A 84 0.90 -7.95 2.72
CA ASP A 84 1.08 -6.76 1.90
C ASP A 84 1.26 -7.04 0.39
N LYS A 85 1.47 -8.30 0.02
CA LYS A 85 1.44 -8.78 -1.36
C LYS A 85 0.04 -9.25 -1.74
N TYR A 86 -0.59 -10.01 -0.84
CA TYR A 86 -1.87 -10.63 -1.12
C TYR A 86 -3.02 -9.63 -1.22
N TRP A 87 -2.96 -8.50 -0.53
CA TRP A 87 -3.96 -7.43 -0.64
C TRP A 87 -3.89 -6.63 -1.95
N LEU A 88 -2.80 -6.78 -2.76
CA LEU A 88 -2.68 -6.08 -4.04
C LEU A 88 -3.80 -6.42 -5.02
N ARG A 89 -4.36 -7.62 -4.95
CA ARG A 89 -5.50 -8.04 -5.76
C ARG A 89 -6.74 -7.18 -5.48
N LEU A 90 -6.95 -6.77 -4.23
CA LEU A 90 -8.06 -5.93 -3.84
C LEU A 90 -7.94 -4.50 -4.39
N GLN A 91 -6.73 -4.00 -4.52
CA GLN A 91 -6.47 -2.63 -4.99
C GLN A 91 -6.84 -2.44 -6.46
N LYS A 92 -6.89 -3.51 -7.24
CA LYS A 92 -7.26 -3.45 -8.67
C LYS A 92 -8.76 -3.21 -8.84
N GLU A 93 -9.57 -3.74 -7.96
CA GLU A 93 -11.03 -3.80 -8.08
C GLU A 93 -11.76 -2.83 -7.14
N ASN A 94 -11.09 -2.37 -6.07
CA ASN A 94 -11.70 -1.56 -5.02
C ASN A 94 -11.01 -0.20 -4.87
N ASN A 95 -11.64 0.75 -4.18
CA ASN A 95 -11.18 2.12 -4.05
C ASN A 95 -10.13 2.29 -2.94
N PHE A 96 -8.91 1.87 -3.23
CA PHE A 96 -7.74 2.16 -2.39
C PHE A 96 -7.17 3.51 -2.79
N VAL A 97 -7.16 4.45 -1.86
CA VAL A 97 -6.61 5.79 -2.05
C VAL A 97 -5.46 6.05 -1.11
N MET A 98 -4.56 6.95 -1.48
CA MET A 98 -3.38 7.28 -0.69
C MET A 98 -3.19 8.78 -0.62
N LEU A 99 -2.90 9.29 0.58
CA LEU A 99 -2.47 10.67 0.77
C LEU A 99 -1.03 10.86 0.29
N ILE A 100 -0.79 11.95 -0.43
CA ILE A 100 0.54 12.33 -0.93
C ILE A 100 0.92 13.73 -0.47
N PRO A 101 2.18 13.97 -0.07
CA PRO A 101 3.16 12.93 0.24
C PRO A 101 2.71 12.00 1.39
N PRO A 102 3.29 10.79 1.52
CA PRO A 102 2.97 9.88 2.62
C PRO A 102 3.10 10.57 3.98
N THR A 103 2.13 10.34 4.86
CA THR A 103 2.10 10.98 6.19
C THR A 103 2.75 10.11 7.27
N VAL A 104 2.97 8.84 6.97
CA VAL A 104 3.62 7.85 7.81
C VAL A 104 4.67 7.10 7.01
N ILE A 105 5.82 6.88 7.58
CA ILE A 105 6.92 6.07 7.02
C ILE A 105 7.34 5.00 8.01
N GLN A 106 7.90 3.92 7.49
CA GLN A 106 8.47 2.85 8.30
C GLN A 106 9.94 3.19 8.60
N TYR A 107 10.30 3.13 9.88
CA TYR A 107 11.70 3.26 10.29
C TYR A 107 12.49 2.01 9.93
N GLU A 108 13.80 2.19 9.80
CA GLU A 108 14.76 1.08 9.70
C GLU A 108 14.63 0.16 10.90
N SER A 109 14.48 -1.14 10.64
CA SER A 109 14.38 -2.18 11.66
C SER A 109 14.63 -3.56 11.08
N TYR A 110 14.88 -4.53 11.95
CA TYR A 110 14.93 -5.92 11.55
C TYR A 110 13.54 -6.44 11.10
N SER A 111 13.51 -7.12 9.97
CA SER A 111 12.30 -7.76 9.45
C SER A 111 12.39 -9.27 9.64
N ASP A 112 11.50 -9.85 10.43
CA ASP A 112 11.41 -11.31 10.61
C ASP A 112 11.04 -12.03 9.31
N ILE A 113 10.27 -11.36 8.42
CA ILE A 113 9.88 -11.93 7.12
C ILE A 113 11.04 -11.93 6.13
N GLU A 114 11.81 -10.83 6.10
CA GLU A 114 12.99 -10.69 5.21
C GLU A 114 14.25 -11.28 5.82
N GLU A 115 14.25 -11.56 7.14
CA GLU A 115 15.38 -12.09 7.93
C GLU A 115 16.62 -11.19 7.87
N LYS A 116 16.41 -9.87 7.81
CA LYS A 116 17.48 -8.85 7.70
C LYS A 116 17.01 -7.48 8.15
N GLU A 117 17.99 -6.57 8.37
CA GLU A 117 17.71 -5.15 8.51
C GLU A 117 17.13 -4.59 7.21
N VAL A 118 16.03 -3.85 7.32
CA VAL A 118 15.35 -3.22 6.18
C VAL A 118 15.11 -1.74 6.43
N ASN A 119 15.28 -0.94 5.37
CA ASN A 119 14.93 0.47 5.36
C ASN A 119 14.12 0.78 4.11
N TYR A 120 12.82 0.95 4.29
CA TYR A 120 11.89 1.26 3.20
C TYR A 120 11.59 2.75 3.03
N GLN A 121 12.18 3.63 3.85
CA GLN A 121 11.89 5.06 3.84
C GLN A 121 12.03 5.68 2.44
N GLY A 122 13.17 5.46 1.78
CA GLY A 122 13.42 5.97 0.44
C GLY A 122 12.39 5.46 -0.58
N LEU A 123 12.05 4.17 -0.51
CA LEU A 123 11.04 3.57 -1.38
C LEU A 123 9.63 4.10 -1.13
N MET A 124 9.29 4.43 0.11
CA MET A 124 7.97 4.97 0.44
C MET A 124 7.81 6.43 0.02
N LEU A 125 8.88 7.21 0.05
CA LEU A 125 8.90 8.63 -0.32
C LEU A 125 9.05 8.87 -1.83
N ASP A 126 9.72 7.95 -2.55
CA ASP A 126 9.87 8.01 -4.01
C ASP A 126 8.57 7.61 -4.70
N MET A 127 7.74 8.58 -5.03
CA MET A 127 6.47 8.35 -5.73
C MET A 127 6.66 8.13 -7.24
N GLU A 128 7.73 8.61 -7.85
CA GLU A 128 7.97 8.49 -9.30
C GLU A 128 8.48 7.11 -9.70
N LYS A 129 9.33 6.50 -8.86
CA LYS A 129 9.94 5.18 -9.10
C LYS A 129 10.43 4.98 -10.54
N LYS A 130 11.23 5.91 -11.04
CA LYS A 130 11.73 5.88 -12.43
C LYS A 130 12.36 4.54 -12.80
N TRP A 131 13.14 3.96 -11.88
CA TRP A 131 13.75 2.64 -12.05
C TRP A 131 12.72 1.53 -12.33
N TYR A 132 11.58 1.55 -11.64
CA TYR A 132 10.51 0.58 -11.83
C TYR A 132 9.81 0.78 -13.17
N VAL A 133 9.49 2.02 -13.52
CA VAL A 133 8.88 2.37 -14.81
C VAL A 133 9.76 1.93 -15.97
N ASP A 134 11.07 2.18 -15.87
CA ASP A 134 12.04 1.79 -16.91
C ASP A 134 12.18 0.26 -17.03
N GLN A 135 12.14 -0.45 -15.90
CA GLN A 135 12.12 -1.92 -15.91
C GLN A 135 10.87 -2.46 -16.62
N GLN A 136 9.69 -1.91 -16.31
CA GLN A 136 8.43 -2.32 -16.97
C GLN A 136 8.44 -2.04 -18.48
N LYS A 137 9.02 -0.94 -18.91
CA LYS A 137 9.19 -0.64 -20.35
C LYS A 137 10.07 -1.67 -21.05
N ARG A 138 11.21 -2.03 -20.45
CA ARG A 138 12.13 -3.04 -21.01
C ARG A 138 11.47 -4.42 -21.15
N MET A 139 10.67 -4.83 -20.14
CA MET A 139 9.96 -6.12 -20.17
C MET A 139 8.87 -6.19 -21.25
N LYS A 140 8.31 -5.06 -21.65
CA LYS A 140 7.29 -5.00 -22.73
C LYS A 140 7.89 -4.94 -24.14
N MET A 141 9.19 -4.67 -24.27
CA MET A 141 9.89 -4.58 -25.55
C MET A 141 10.54 -5.92 -25.98
N ASN A 142 10.58 -6.90 -25.08
CA ASN A 142 11.04 -8.28 -25.32
C ASN A 142 9.83 -9.21 -25.45
#